data_5e21b634b4ef41e0081ae55a1a31dd4e
#
_entry.id   5e21b634b4ef41e0081ae55a1a31dd4e
#
_cell.length_a   1.000
_cell.length_b   1.000
_cell.length_c   1.000
_cell.angle_alpha   90.00
_cell.angle_beta   90.00
_cell.angle_gamma   90.00
#
_symmetry.space_group_name_H-M   'P 1'
#
loop_
_entity.id
_entity.type
_entity.pdbx_description
1 polymer ?
#
loop_
_entity_poly.entity_id
_entity_poly.type
_entity_poly.pdbx_seq_one_letter_code
_entity_poly.pdbx_strand_id
1 'polypeptide(L)'
;ATTELYAPMVTLLEGRNYTEATELHDLTKETWDRVGIVVSDTKAGTNGACMGTLLGRAASVSVQRNIGRVKDGSLKPLEMYVGEKKTEEASESVRKLYEKGYIVARKYVGRSGYYWADDNLACDPTGDYAHLAYRRVIDKAYRTAYDTLLDILLDELEVNEDGTLDTGVVKSWQQTVETAINRKMTANGELSSGSDGEGCVCKIDETQNVLATSMVKVTLKVRPYGYARYVDVNLGFQVTTNG
;
A
#
# COMPACT_ATOMS: atom_id res chain seq x y z
N ALA A 1 16.95 8.36 1.04
CA ALA A 1 17.28 9.21 -0.11
C ALA A 1 16.04 9.75 -0.81
N THR A 2 15.13 8.88 -1.32
CA THR A 2 13.93 9.36 -2.06
C THR A 2 12.95 10.15 -1.20
N THR A 3 12.85 9.85 0.09
CA THR A 3 12.00 10.60 1.02
C THR A 3 12.58 11.97 1.34
N GLU A 4 13.89 12.08 1.45
CA GLU A 4 14.58 13.36 1.64
C GLU A 4 14.45 14.28 0.43
N LEU A 5 14.26 13.71 -0.76
CA LEU A 5 14.00 14.45 -2.00
C LEU A 5 12.51 14.68 -2.27
N TYR A 6 11.64 14.39 -1.28
CA TYR A 6 10.18 14.49 -1.40
C TYR A 6 9.57 13.73 -2.58
N ALA A 7 10.26 12.72 -3.06
CA ALA A 7 9.86 11.86 -4.17
C ALA A 7 9.81 10.38 -3.73
N PRO A 8 8.88 10.00 -2.84
CA PRO A 8 8.77 8.62 -2.39
C PRO A 8 8.44 7.70 -3.55
N MET A 9 9.13 6.56 -3.64
CA MET A 9 8.88 5.54 -4.66
C MET A 9 8.98 4.14 -4.09
N VAL A 10 8.35 3.18 -4.77
CA VAL A 10 8.45 1.75 -4.51
C VAL A 10 9.18 1.09 -5.66
N THR A 11 10.07 0.17 -5.36
CA THR A 11 10.82 -0.62 -6.33
C THR A 11 10.18 -2.00 -6.44
N LEU A 12 9.77 -2.38 -7.64
CA LEU A 12 9.29 -3.72 -7.93
C LEU A 12 10.36 -4.44 -8.73
N LEU A 13 10.78 -5.59 -8.26
CA LEU A 13 11.87 -6.37 -8.81
C LEU A 13 11.36 -7.68 -9.43
N GLU A 14 12.08 -8.14 -10.44
CA GLU A 14 11.86 -9.41 -11.09
C GLU A 14 12.60 -10.53 -10.34
N GLY A 15 11.86 -11.50 -9.83
CA GLY A 15 12.42 -12.72 -9.22
C GLY A 15 12.83 -13.70 -10.32
N ARG A 16 14.11 -13.67 -10.69
CA ARG A 16 14.64 -14.44 -11.82
C ARG A 16 15.06 -15.85 -11.42
N ASN A 17 15.13 -16.72 -12.43
CA ASN A 17 15.66 -18.08 -12.34
C ASN A 17 14.96 -18.94 -11.26
N TYR A 18 13.69 -18.67 -11.00
CA TYR A 18 12.93 -19.49 -10.05
C TYR A 18 12.66 -20.88 -10.62
N THR A 19 13.01 -21.89 -9.84
CA THR A 19 12.63 -23.30 -10.05
C THR A 19 12.04 -23.86 -8.75
N GLU A 20 11.38 -25.02 -8.80
CA GLU A 20 10.85 -25.67 -7.59
C GLU A 20 11.94 -26.05 -6.57
N ALA A 21 13.17 -26.27 -7.06
CA ALA A 21 14.36 -26.59 -6.23
C ALA A 21 15.02 -25.33 -5.66
N THR A 22 14.59 -24.12 -6.06
CA THR A 22 15.20 -22.87 -5.57
C THR A 22 14.96 -22.72 -4.07
N GLU A 23 16.03 -22.52 -3.31
CA GLU A 23 15.93 -22.10 -1.92
C GLU A 23 15.48 -20.64 -1.88
N LEU A 24 14.25 -20.43 -1.42
CA LEU A 24 13.65 -19.09 -1.37
C LEU A 24 14.12 -18.34 -0.13
N HIS A 25 14.68 -17.17 -0.35
CA HIS A 25 14.91 -16.20 0.72
C HIS A 25 13.57 -15.78 1.35
N ASP A 26 13.56 -15.60 2.66
CA ASP A 26 12.34 -15.22 3.39
C ASP A 26 12.23 -13.70 3.49
N LEU A 27 11.50 -13.11 2.57
CA LEU A 27 11.31 -11.67 2.47
C LEU A 27 10.53 -11.09 3.66
N THR A 28 9.77 -11.92 4.37
CA THR A 28 9.00 -11.46 5.54
C THR A 28 9.87 -11.09 6.74
N LYS A 29 11.14 -11.47 6.72
CA LYS A 29 12.12 -11.15 7.76
C LYS A 29 12.96 -9.91 7.46
N GLU A 30 12.76 -9.35 6.28
CA GLU A 30 13.46 -8.14 5.86
C GLU A 30 12.79 -6.87 6.38
N THR A 31 13.43 -5.73 6.16
CA THR A 31 12.92 -4.40 6.52
C THR A 31 12.71 -3.52 5.30
N TRP A 32 12.58 -4.12 4.12
CA TRP A 32 12.53 -3.41 2.84
C TRP A 32 11.08 -3.12 2.42
N ASP A 33 10.42 -2.31 3.20
CA ASP A 33 9.01 -1.92 3.04
C ASP A 33 8.71 -1.10 1.77
N ARG A 34 9.71 -0.91 0.90
CA ARG A 34 9.60 -0.27 -0.42
C ARG A 34 10.05 -1.19 -1.57
N VAL A 35 10.24 -2.46 -1.31
CA VAL A 35 10.66 -3.44 -2.31
C VAL A 35 9.63 -4.56 -2.40
N GLY A 36 9.16 -4.85 -3.61
CA GLY A 36 8.34 -6.02 -3.91
C GLY A 36 9.01 -6.89 -4.97
N ILE A 37 8.94 -8.22 -4.83
CA ILE A 37 9.56 -9.17 -5.76
C ILE A 37 8.47 -10.05 -6.36
N VAL A 38 8.37 -10.06 -7.71
CA VAL A 38 7.41 -10.86 -8.45
C VAL A 38 8.07 -12.08 -9.09
N VAL A 39 7.41 -13.24 -9.05
CA VAL A 39 7.97 -14.50 -9.56
C VAL A 39 7.14 -15.10 -10.72
N SER A 40 5.89 -14.74 -10.90
CA SER A 40 5.06 -15.29 -11.98
C SER A 40 5.35 -14.68 -13.34
N ASP A 41 5.22 -15.50 -14.40
CA ASP A 41 5.36 -15.05 -15.77
C ASP A 41 4.20 -15.51 -16.67
N THR A 42 4.16 -15.04 -17.90
CA THR A 42 3.16 -15.38 -18.94
C THR A 42 3.61 -16.53 -19.83
N LYS A 43 4.82 -17.02 -19.66
CA LYS A 43 5.40 -18.16 -20.36
C LYS A 43 6.19 -19.03 -19.40
N ALA A 44 6.22 -20.34 -19.69
CA ALA A 44 7.05 -21.29 -18.95
C ALA A 44 8.55 -21.05 -19.21
N GLY A 45 9.38 -21.25 -18.21
CA GLY A 45 10.85 -21.33 -18.34
C GLY A 45 11.56 -20.10 -18.88
N THR A 46 10.96 -18.90 -18.73
CA THR A 46 11.58 -17.66 -19.23
C THR A 46 12.74 -17.17 -18.40
N ASN A 47 12.93 -17.74 -17.21
CA ASN A 47 13.87 -17.27 -16.19
C ASN A 47 13.61 -15.84 -15.71
N GLY A 48 12.44 -15.27 -15.99
CA GLY A 48 12.03 -13.91 -15.64
C GLY A 48 10.67 -13.86 -14.94
N ALA A 49 10.07 -12.68 -14.90
CA ALA A 49 8.73 -12.47 -14.40
C ALA A 49 7.99 -11.37 -15.19
N CYS A 50 6.67 -11.43 -15.22
CA CYS A 50 5.84 -10.53 -16.01
C CYS A 50 5.65 -9.16 -15.37
N MET A 51 6.70 -8.37 -15.25
CA MET A 51 6.68 -7.02 -14.67
C MET A 51 5.65 -6.09 -15.34
N GLY A 52 5.48 -6.18 -16.66
CA GLY A 52 4.48 -5.39 -17.39
C GLY A 52 3.05 -5.67 -16.90
N THR A 53 2.70 -6.93 -16.62
CA THR A 53 1.39 -7.31 -16.08
C THR A 53 1.20 -6.78 -14.66
N LEU A 54 2.24 -6.85 -13.83
CA LEU A 54 2.21 -6.33 -12.46
C LEU A 54 2.03 -4.80 -12.45
N LEU A 55 2.90 -4.09 -13.16
CA LEU A 55 2.87 -2.62 -13.25
C LEU A 55 1.58 -2.12 -13.90
N GLY A 56 1.10 -2.79 -14.97
CA GLY A 56 -0.16 -2.48 -15.62
C GLY A 56 -1.35 -2.60 -14.66
N ARG A 57 -1.40 -3.67 -13.85
CA ARG A 57 -2.43 -3.82 -12.82
C ARG A 57 -2.31 -2.73 -11.75
N ALA A 58 -1.11 -2.47 -11.23
CA ALA A 58 -0.90 -1.45 -10.22
C ALA A 58 -1.29 -0.04 -10.72
N ALA A 59 -1.01 0.27 -11.99
CA ALA A 59 -1.37 1.55 -12.60
C ALA A 59 -2.87 1.68 -12.89
N SER A 60 -3.57 0.56 -13.15
CA SER A 60 -5.00 0.54 -13.51
C SER A 60 -5.95 0.70 -12.33
N VAL A 61 -5.47 0.61 -11.11
CA VAL A 61 -6.29 0.67 -9.89
C VAL A 61 -5.89 1.84 -8.99
N SER A 62 -6.85 2.38 -8.25
CA SER A 62 -6.63 3.46 -7.28
C SER A 62 -5.62 3.02 -6.21
N VAL A 63 -4.96 4.00 -5.56
CA VAL A 63 -3.82 3.76 -4.67
C VAL A 63 -4.11 2.83 -3.50
N GLN A 64 -5.33 2.87 -2.95
CA GLN A 64 -5.76 2.02 -1.84
C GLN A 64 -6.12 0.59 -2.28
N ARG A 65 -6.25 0.32 -3.57
CA ARG A 65 -6.69 -1.01 -4.02
C ARG A 65 -5.53 -1.98 -4.08
N ASN A 66 -5.72 -3.11 -3.42
CA ASN A 66 -4.85 -4.25 -3.56
C ASN A 66 -4.89 -4.78 -5.00
N ILE A 67 -3.74 -5.05 -5.60
CA ILE A 67 -3.61 -5.52 -6.98
C ILE A 67 -4.25 -6.91 -7.20
N GLY A 68 -4.40 -7.69 -6.14
CA GLY A 68 -5.03 -9.01 -6.13
C GLY A 68 -6.55 -8.98 -5.98
N ARG A 69 -7.18 -7.79 -5.89
CA ARG A 69 -8.62 -7.65 -5.67
C ARG A 69 -9.43 -8.33 -6.77
N VAL A 70 -10.22 -9.35 -6.40
CA VAL A 70 -10.99 -10.18 -7.35
C VAL A 70 -12.07 -9.38 -8.08
N LYS A 71 -12.70 -8.41 -7.41
CA LYS A 71 -13.75 -7.55 -8.01
C LYS A 71 -13.25 -6.68 -9.18
N ASP A 72 -11.93 -6.44 -9.27
CA ASP A 72 -11.34 -5.68 -10.37
C ASP A 72 -11.07 -6.56 -11.63
N GLY A 73 -11.53 -7.80 -11.60
CA GLY A 73 -11.40 -8.77 -12.67
C GLY A 73 -10.03 -9.47 -12.70
N SER A 74 -9.94 -10.49 -13.56
CA SER A 74 -8.71 -11.26 -13.77
C SER A 74 -7.62 -10.44 -14.48
N LEU A 75 -6.40 -10.93 -14.41
CA LEU A 75 -5.28 -10.46 -15.21
C LEU A 75 -5.55 -10.74 -16.70
N LYS A 76 -4.96 -9.96 -17.58
CA LYS A 76 -5.15 -10.07 -19.02
C LYS A 76 -4.55 -11.34 -19.65
N PRO A 77 -3.38 -11.85 -19.21
CA PRO A 77 -2.82 -13.08 -19.76
C PRO A 77 -3.77 -14.26 -19.63
N LEU A 78 -3.85 -15.08 -20.69
CA LEU A 78 -4.67 -16.29 -20.73
C LEU A 78 -4.04 -17.43 -19.93
N GLU A 79 -2.74 -17.41 -19.77
CA GLU A 79 -1.96 -18.37 -19.00
C GLU A 79 -0.93 -17.65 -18.14
N MET A 80 -0.70 -18.20 -16.94
CA MET A 80 0.32 -17.72 -16.02
C MET A 80 1.11 -18.92 -15.47
N TYR A 81 2.38 -18.72 -15.29
CA TYR A 81 3.35 -19.76 -14.89
C TYR A 81 4.12 -19.35 -13.65
N VAL A 82 4.56 -20.37 -12.90
CA VAL A 82 5.52 -20.27 -11.81
C VAL A 82 6.65 -21.25 -12.13
N GLY A 83 7.79 -20.73 -12.61
CA GLY A 83 8.84 -21.54 -13.20
C GLY A 83 8.36 -22.24 -14.49
N GLU A 84 8.47 -23.56 -14.52
CA GLU A 84 8.08 -24.39 -15.67
C GLU A 84 6.58 -24.76 -15.69
N LYS A 85 5.87 -24.62 -14.57
CA LYS A 85 4.51 -25.12 -14.40
C LYS A 85 3.47 -24.02 -14.51
N LYS A 86 2.28 -24.37 -15.03
CA LYS A 86 1.12 -23.48 -14.93
C LYS A 86 0.78 -23.22 -13.47
N THR A 87 0.33 -22.02 -13.17
CA THR A 87 0.03 -21.58 -11.80
C THR A 87 -0.95 -22.52 -11.08
N GLU A 88 -1.95 -23.08 -11.78
CA GLU A 88 -2.90 -24.06 -11.24
C GLU A 88 -2.29 -25.42 -10.90
N GLU A 89 -1.19 -25.77 -11.55
CA GLU A 89 -0.46 -27.03 -11.33
C GLU A 89 0.64 -26.85 -10.28
N ALA A 90 0.99 -25.60 -9.95
CA ALA A 90 2.06 -25.22 -9.05
C ALA A 90 1.55 -24.69 -7.68
N SER A 91 0.42 -25.18 -7.19
CA SER A 91 -0.25 -24.65 -5.99
C SER A 91 0.63 -24.62 -4.75
N GLU A 92 1.50 -25.62 -4.56
CA GLU A 92 2.46 -25.65 -3.45
C GLU A 92 3.55 -24.57 -3.58
N SER A 93 4.09 -24.39 -4.79
CA SER A 93 5.06 -23.32 -5.08
C SER A 93 4.45 -21.95 -4.91
N VAL A 94 3.21 -21.74 -5.37
CA VAL A 94 2.45 -20.51 -5.16
C VAL A 94 2.30 -20.21 -3.67
N ARG A 95 1.95 -21.22 -2.86
CA ARG A 95 1.80 -21.09 -1.42
C ARG A 95 3.13 -20.71 -0.75
N LYS A 96 4.21 -21.45 -1.06
CA LYS A 96 5.55 -21.18 -0.51
C LYS A 96 6.03 -19.77 -0.86
N LEU A 97 5.86 -19.32 -2.09
CA LEU A 97 6.21 -17.97 -2.53
C LEU A 97 5.41 -16.91 -1.77
N TYR A 98 4.11 -17.10 -1.66
CA TYR A 98 3.24 -16.19 -0.92
C TYR A 98 3.61 -16.08 0.56
N GLU A 99 3.81 -17.22 1.24
CA GLU A 99 4.21 -17.28 2.65
C GLU A 99 5.56 -16.60 2.92
N LYS A 100 6.46 -16.57 1.93
CA LYS A 100 7.76 -15.90 2.01
C LYS A 100 7.75 -14.46 1.49
N GLY A 101 6.57 -13.87 1.25
CA GLY A 101 6.42 -12.45 0.91
C GLY A 101 6.60 -12.10 -0.56
N TYR A 102 6.67 -13.07 -1.48
CA TYR A 102 6.74 -12.80 -2.91
C TYR A 102 5.37 -12.44 -3.49
N ILE A 103 5.36 -11.60 -4.52
CA ILE A 103 4.17 -11.35 -5.34
C ILE A 103 4.08 -12.48 -6.38
N VAL A 104 3.02 -13.25 -6.34
CA VAL A 104 2.81 -14.41 -7.19
C VAL A 104 1.38 -14.43 -7.73
N ALA A 105 1.20 -14.89 -8.97
CA ALA A 105 -0.13 -15.12 -9.53
C ALA A 105 -0.76 -16.39 -8.93
N ARG A 106 -2.08 -16.38 -8.83
CA ARG A 106 -2.87 -17.55 -8.41
C ARG A 106 -4.15 -17.69 -9.25
N LYS A 107 -4.71 -18.88 -9.23
CA LYS A 107 -6.02 -19.17 -9.78
C LYS A 107 -6.98 -19.55 -8.65
N TYR A 108 -8.20 -19.04 -8.69
CA TYR A 108 -9.23 -19.38 -7.71
C TYR A 108 -10.16 -20.47 -8.29
N VAL A 109 -10.53 -21.43 -7.46
CA VAL A 109 -11.55 -22.42 -7.81
C VAL A 109 -12.87 -21.71 -8.11
N GLY A 110 -13.52 -22.07 -9.20
CA GLY A 110 -14.78 -21.45 -9.62
C GLY A 110 -14.67 -20.03 -10.21
N ARG A 111 -13.45 -19.55 -10.47
CA ARG A 111 -13.21 -18.28 -11.15
C ARG A 111 -12.34 -18.49 -12.40
N SER A 112 -12.70 -17.83 -13.49
CA SER A 112 -11.86 -17.80 -14.68
C SER A 112 -10.73 -16.79 -14.59
N GLY A 113 -9.61 -17.08 -15.26
CA GLY A 113 -8.43 -16.21 -15.28
C GLY A 113 -7.55 -16.30 -14.05
N TYR A 114 -6.55 -15.44 -13.99
CA TYR A 114 -5.54 -15.39 -12.96
C TYR A 114 -5.62 -14.08 -12.19
N TYR A 115 -5.12 -14.08 -10.97
CA TYR A 115 -5.14 -12.94 -10.05
C TYR A 115 -3.80 -12.87 -9.33
N TRP A 116 -3.35 -11.69 -8.93
CA TRP A 116 -2.26 -11.62 -7.97
C TRP A 116 -2.75 -12.15 -6.62
N ALA A 117 -1.91 -12.92 -5.95
CA ALA A 117 -2.28 -13.48 -4.63
C ALA A 117 -2.43 -12.39 -3.57
N ASP A 118 -1.51 -11.45 -3.56
CA ASP A 118 -1.52 -10.24 -2.73
C ASP A 118 -0.50 -9.23 -3.29
N ASP A 119 -0.30 -8.12 -2.59
CA ASP A 119 0.59 -7.02 -2.93
C ASP A 119 1.74 -6.86 -1.91
N ASN A 120 2.34 -7.98 -1.49
CA ASN A 120 3.36 -8.05 -0.46
C ASN A 120 4.61 -7.21 -0.81
N LEU A 121 5.19 -6.58 0.21
CA LEU A 121 6.51 -5.98 0.18
C LEU A 121 7.47 -6.79 1.06
N ALA A 122 8.77 -6.61 0.86
CA ALA A 122 9.81 -7.39 1.54
C ALA A 122 10.05 -6.90 2.98
N CYS A 123 9.07 -7.13 3.84
CA CYS A 123 9.12 -6.78 5.26
C CYS A 123 8.13 -7.62 6.06
N ASP A 124 8.15 -7.48 7.38
CA ASP A 124 7.21 -8.14 8.28
C ASP A 124 5.76 -7.87 7.85
N PRO A 125 4.96 -8.92 7.56
CA PRO A 125 3.57 -8.79 7.08
C PRO A 125 2.62 -8.14 8.09
N THR A 126 3.01 -8.03 9.37
CA THR A 126 2.24 -7.34 10.42
C THR A 126 2.52 -5.83 10.47
N GLY A 127 3.52 -5.36 9.73
CA GLY A 127 3.88 -3.94 9.68
C GLY A 127 2.87 -3.09 8.91
N ASP A 128 2.75 -1.82 9.30
CA ASP A 128 1.83 -0.85 8.68
C ASP A 128 2.09 -0.65 7.18
N TYR A 129 3.30 -0.93 6.72
CA TYR A 129 3.76 -0.72 5.35
C TYR A 129 4.06 -2.02 4.59
N ALA A 130 3.57 -3.14 5.09
CA ALA A 130 3.85 -4.47 4.53
C ALA A 130 3.26 -4.70 3.12
N HIS A 131 2.41 -3.81 2.65
CA HIS A 131 1.66 -3.98 1.41
C HIS A 131 1.77 -2.76 0.50
N LEU A 132 1.85 -3.02 -0.80
CA LEU A 132 1.98 -2.00 -1.84
C LEU A 132 0.83 -0.97 -1.78
N ALA A 133 -0.41 -1.40 -1.53
CA ALA A 133 -1.55 -0.51 -1.42
C ALA A 133 -1.37 0.49 -0.27
N TYR A 134 -0.96 0.03 0.92
CA TYR A 134 -0.72 0.92 2.05
C TYR A 134 0.41 1.91 1.76
N ARG A 135 1.48 1.43 1.12
CA ARG A 135 2.61 2.29 0.74
C ARG A 135 2.20 3.37 -0.25
N ARG A 136 1.40 3.01 -1.25
CA ARG A 136 0.86 3.95 -2.24
C ARG A 136 -0.04 5.01 -1.60
N VAL A 137 -0.86 4.62 -0.61
CA VAL A 137 -1.72 5.54 0.15
C VAL A 137 -0.89 6.56 0.92
N ILE A 138 0.09 6.10 1.70
CA ILE A 138 0.96 6.98 2.48
C ILE A 138 1.76 7.91 1.57
N ASP A 139 2.31 7.40 0.47
CA ASP A 139 3.10 8.21 -0.46
C ASP A 139 2.25 9.27 -1.16
N LYS A 140 0.98 8.98 -1.47
CA LYS A 140 0.05 9.98 -2.02
C LYS A 140 -0.32 11.03 -0.97
N ALA A 141 -0.61 10.61 0.26
CA ALA A 141 -0.91 11.53 1.36
C ALA A 141 0.28 12.45 1.65
N TYR A 142 1.48 11.90 1.69
CA TYR A 142 2.72 12.66 1.90
C TYR A 142 2.93 13.71 0.81
N ARG A 143 2.84 13.33 -0.48
CA ARG A 143 2.97 14.29 -1.58
C ARG A 143 1.88 15.37 -1.54
N THR A 144 0.65 15.00 -1.18
CA THR A 144 -0.44 15.97 -1.06
C THR A 144 -0.20 16.97 0.06
N ALA A 145 0.23 16.50 1.23
CA ALA A 145 0.56 17.36 2.36
C ALA A 145 1.75 18.28 2.04
N TYR A 146 2.82 17.71 1.46
CA TYR A 146 4.00 18.47 1.06
C TYR A 146 3.64 19.59 0.07
N ASP A 147 2.92 19.26 -1.00
CA ASP A 147 2.46 20.20 -2.02
C ASP A 147 1.62 21.35 -1.40
N THR A 148 0.77 21.01 -0.42
CA THR A 148 -0.05 22.01 0.29
C THR A 148 0.77 22.92 1.21
N LEU A 149 1.86 22.40 1.80
CA LEU A 149 2.71 23.13 2.72
C LEU A 149 3.84 23.92 2.02
N LEU A 150 4.04 23.71 0.72
CA LEU A 150 5.05 24.48 -0.03
C LEU A 150 4.78 25.98 -0.01
N ASP A 151 3.51 26.40 0.03
CA ASP A 151 3.12 27.80 0.02
C ASP A 151 3.54 28.55 1.31
N ILE A 152 3.83 27.81 2.39
CA ILE A 152 4.33 28.38 3.65
C ILE A 152 5.87 28.30 3.80
N LEU A 153 6.54 27.68 2.84
CA LEU A 153 8.00 27.55 2.87
C LEU A 153 8.65 28.89 2.56
N LEU A 154 9.47 29.39 3.50
CA LEU A 154 10.13 30.71 3.45
C LEU A 154 9.16 31.91 3.49
N ASP A 155 7.91 31.68 3.86
CA ASP A 155 6.96 32.77 4.11
C ASP A 155 7.26 33.47 5.44
N GLU A 156 6.78 34.69 5.60
CA GLU A 156 6.88 35.48 6.80
C GLU A 156 5.87 34.98 7.84
N LEU A 157 6.38 34.45 8.96
CA LEU A 157 5.54 33.84 9.98
C LEU A 157 5.45 34.77 11.21
N GLU A 158 4.21 35.07 11.61
CA GLU A 158 3.96 35.74 12.88
C GLU A 158 4.26 34.78 14.03
N VAL A 159 5.10 35.24 14.96
CA VAL A 159 5.52 34.49 16.14
C VAL A 159 5.14 35.21 17.42
N ASN A 160 4.86 34.42 18.45
CA ASN A 160 4.66 34.96 19.82
C ASN A 160 5.97 35.47 20.42
N GLU A 161 5.90 36.14 21.58
CA GLU A 161 7.07 36.67 22.30
C GLU A 161 8.11 35.58 22.64
N ASP A 162 7.68 34.33 22.80
CA ASP A 162 8.53 33.18 23.09
C ASP A 162 9.10 32.50 21.83
N GLY A 163 8.79 33.00 20.62
CA GLY A 163 9.22 32.45 19.34
C GLY A 163 8.41 31.26 18.83
N THR A 164 7.28 30.95 19.47
CA THR A 164 6.32 29.95 18.97
C THR A 164 5.37 30.55 17.93
N LEU A 165 4.72 29.71 17.12
CA LEU A 165 3.70 30.17 16.19
C LEU A 165 2.39 30.54 16.90
N ASP A 166 1.67 31.51 16.34
CA ASP A 166 0.31 31.81 16.78
C ASP A 166 -0.60 30.59 16.60
N THR A 167 -1.41 30.28 17.62
CA THR A 167 -2.32 29.13 17.63
C THR A 167 -3.34 29.18 16.48
N GLY A 168 -3.79 30.37 16.08
CA GLY A 168 -4.73 30.55 14.96
C GLY A 168 -4.07 30.18 13.63
N VAL A 169 -2.81 30.58 13.43
CA VAL A 169 -2.01 30.19 12.24
C VAL A 169 -1.83 28.69 12.18
N VAL A 170 -1.43 28.06 13.28
CA VAL A 170 -1.25 26.61 13.37
C VAL A 170 -2.54 25.85 13.00
N LYS A 171 -3.67 26.25 13.57
CA LYS A 171 -4.98 25.62 13.27
C LYS A 171 -5.40 25.82 11.82
N SER A 172 -5.14 26.99 11.25
CA SER A 172 -5.41 27.26 9.84
C SER A 172 -4.61 26.32 8.93
N TRP A 173 -3.35 26.09 9.18
CA TRP A 173 -2.50 25.18 8.41
C TRP A 173 -2.92 23.71 8.57
N GLN A 174 -3.23 23.30 9.80
CA GLN A 174 -3.77 21.96 10.05
C GLN A 174 -5.02 21.71 9.20
N GLN A 175 -5.97 22.64 9.24
CA GLN A 175 -7.22 22.55 8.50
C GLN A 175 -6.99 22.58 6.97
N THR A 176 -6.03 23.36 6.50
CA THR A 176 -5.69 23.42 5.06
C THR A 176 -5.15 22.07 4.57
N VAL A 177 -4.26 21.44 5.31
CA VAL A 177 -3.72 20.11 4.99
C VAL A 177 -4.82 19.04 5.05
N GLU A 178 -5.64 19.03 6.10
CA GLU A 178 -6.76 18.09 6.24
C GLU A 178 -7.76 18.23 5.10
N THR A 179 -8.14 19.45 4.76
CA THR A 179 -9.05 19.74 3.64
C THR A 179 -8.46 19.25 2.31
N ALA A 180 -7.18 19.49 2.05
CA ALA A 180 -6.52 19.04 0.84
C ALA A 180 -6.49 17.50 0.72
N ILE A 181 -6.14 16.80 1.81
CA ILE A 181 -6.14 15.33 1.86
C ILE A 181 -7.58 14.77 1.71
N ASN A 182 -8.53 15.31 2.45
CA ASN A 182 -9.92 14.84 2.39
C ASN A 182 -10.51 15.04 1.00
N ARG A 183 -10.26 16.16 0.35
CA ARG A 183 -10.71 16.42 -1.01
C ARG A 183 -10.04 15.52 -2.05
N LYS A 184 -8.70 15.33 -1.97
CA LYS A 184 -7.93 14.58 -2.97
C LYS A 184 -8.00 13.06 -2.75
N MET A 185 -8.26 12.58 -1.53
CA MET A 185 -8.19 11.16 -1.20
C MET A 185 -9.47 10.61 -0.56
N THR A 186 -9.98 11.18 0.54
CA THR A 186 -11.18 10.67 1.22
C THR A 186 -12.41 10.75 0.32
N ALA A 187 -12.66 11.89 -0.32
CA ALA A 187 -13.76 12.07 -1.26
C ALA A 187 -13.71 11.14 -2.48
N ASN A 188 -12.50 10.70 -2.86
CA ASN A 188 -12.29 9.73 -3.95
C ASN A 188 -12.30 8.27 -3.46
N GLY A 189 -12.64 8.00 -2.19
CA GLY A 189 -12.67 6.65 -1.62
C GLY A 189 -11.29 5.99 -1.53
N GLU A 190 -10.22 6.77 -1.36
CA GLU A 190 -8.86 6.28 -1.20
C GLU A 190 -8.45 6.16 0.27
N LEU A 191 -9.14 6.86 1.16
CA LEU A 191 -9.05 6.73 2.60
C LEU A 191 -10.41 6.34 3.17
N SER A 192 -10.40 5.57 4.25
CA SER A 192 -11.59 5.27 5.02
C SER A 192 -11.99 6.53 5.80
N SER A 193 -13.22 6.97 5.64
CA SER A 193 -13.80 8.01 6.50
C SER A 193 -14.38 7.37 7.76
N GLY A 194 -14.20 8.01 8.91
CA GLY A 194 -14.91 7.63 10.13
C GLY A 194 -16.34 8.13 10.13
N SER A 195 -16.98 8.08 11.29
CA SER A 195 -18.30 8.68 11.52
C SER A 195 -18.30 10.21 11.37
N ASP A 196 -17.10 10.81 11.48
CA ASP A 196 -16.83 12.23 11.28
C ASP A 196 -16.69 12.64 9.80
N GLY A 197 -16.64 11.66 8.89
CA GLY A 197 -16.42 11.90 7.46
C GLY A 197 -14.96 12.15 7.09
N GLU A 198 -14.04 12.16 8.05
CA GLU A 198 -12.64 12.53 7.90
C GLU A 198 -11.73 11.30 7.73
N GLY A 199 -10.86 11.33 6.73
CA GLY A 199 -9.87 10.26 6.47
C GLY A 199 -8.48 10.53 7.02
N CYS A 200 -8.23 11.72 7.56
CA CYS A 200 -6.93 12.11 8.10
C CYS A 200 -7.05 13.07 9.28
N VAL A 201 -5.96 13.17 10.04
CA VAL A 201 -5.76 14.17 11.09
C VAL A 201 -4.37 14.75 10.93
N CYS A 202 -4.27 16.06 10.89
CA CYS A 202 -3.02 16.81 10.85
C CYS A 202 -2.78 17.47 12.22
N LYS A 203 -1.58 17.34 12.74
CA LYS A 203 -1.14 18.01 13.97
C LYS A 203 0.18 18.71 13.75
N ILE A 204 0.21 19.97 14.14
CA ILE A 204 1.41 20.78 14.21
C ILE A 204 1.63 21.10 15.69
N ASP A 205 2.85 20.91 16.16
CA ASP A 205 3.19 21.17 17.55
C ASP A 205 3.22 22.69 17.79
N GLU A 206 2.29 23.17 18.59
CA GLU A 206 2.15 24.61 18.92
C GLU A 206 3.27 25.11 19.84
N THR A 207 4.00 24.20 20.50
CA THR A 207 5.04 24.54 21.48
C THR A 207 6.44 24.68 20.86
N GLN A 208 6.59 24.38 19.57
CA GLN A 208 7.89 24.46 18.92
C GLN A 208 8.32 25.92 18.68
N ASN A 209 9.54 26.26 19.10
CA ASN A 209 10.12 27.59 18.85
C ASN A 209 10.67 27.63 17.42
N VAL A 210 9.88 28.20 16.49
CA VAL A 210 10.22 28.30 15.08
C VAL A 210 11.29 29.35 14.83
N LEU A 211 11.30 30.41 15.64
CA LEU A 211 12.31 31.47 15.52
C LEU A 211 13.73 30.94 15.81
N ALA A 212 13.86 30.01 16.77
CA ALA A 212 15.14 29.39 17.10
C ALA A 212 15.55 28.26 16.18
N THR A 213 14.58 27.50 15.64
CA THR A 213 14.85 26.27 14.87
C THR A 213 14.69 26.40 13.36
N SER A 214 14.01 27.45 12.90
CA SER A 214 13.61 27.64 11.49
C SER A 214 12.91 26.40 10.89
N MET A 215 12.17 25.66 11.73
CA MET A 215 11.54 24.40 11.34
C MET A 215 10.12 24.27 11.91
N VAL A 216 9.18 23.84 11.08
CA VAL A 216 7.83 23.44 11.48
C VAL A 216 7.69 21.92 11.34
N LYS A 217 7.36 21.23 12.43
CA LYS A 217 7.09 19.78 12.44
C LYS A 217 5.61 19.53 12.25
N VAL A 218 5.28 18.81 11.23
CA VAL A 218 3.90 18.40 10.89
C VAL A 218 3.76 16.89 11.04
N THR A 219 2.76 16.45 11.80
CA THR A 219 2.40 15.05 11.95
C THR A 219 1.06 14.81 11.26
N LEU A 220 1.07 13.99 10.22
CA LEU A 220 -0.12 13.57 9.48
C LEU A 220 -0.43 12.10 9.78
N LYS A 221 -1.65 11.83 10.23
CA LYS A 221 -2.17 10.47 10.38
C LYS A 221 -3.32 10.27 9.40
N VAL A 222 -3.27 9.20 8.62
CA VAL A 222 -4.32 8.83 7.65
C VAL A 222 -4.98 7.53 8.06
N ARG A 223 -6.24 7.35 7.66
CA ARG A 223 -7.05 6.16 7.96
C ARG A 223 -7.15 5.28 6.71
N PRO A 224 -6.31 4.23 6.56
CA PRO A 224 -6.40 3.33 5.42
C PRO A 224 -7.64 2.44 5.50
N TYR A 225 -7.98 1.79 4.37
CA TYR A 225 -8.93 0.67 4.38
C TYR A 225 -8.28 -0.60 4.93
N GLY A 226 -9.06 -1.41 5.67
CA GLY A 226 -8.68 -2.78 6.01
C GLY A 226 -8.97 -3.76 4.87
N TYR A 227 -8.23 -4.87 4.82
CA TYR A 227 -8.43 -5.95 3.84
C TYR A 227 -8.66 -7.27 4.54
N ALA A 228 -9.74 -8.00 4.16
CA ALA A 228 -9.93 -9.39 4.56
C ALA A 228 -9.07 -10.27 3.65
N ARG A 229 -7.92 -10.74 4.13
CA ARG A 229 -7.02 -11.66 3.42
C ARG A 229 -7.44 -13.11 3.59
N TYR A 230 -8.09 -13.41 4.70
CA TYR A 230 -8.60 -14.74 5.03
C TYR A 230 -10.08 -14.62 5.38
N VAL A 231 -10.86 -15.60 4.92
CA VAL A 231 -12.28 -15.74 5.27
C VAL A 231 -12.44 -17.13 5.85
N ASP A 232 -12.80 -17.21 7.12
CA ASP A 232 -13.18 -18.46 7.78
C ASP A 232 -14.71 -18.59 7.78
N VAL A 233 -15.21 -19.74 7.32
CA VAL A 233 -16.63 -20.00 7.19
C VAL A 233 -17.00 -21.24 8.02
N ASN A 234 -17.68 -21.02 9.12
CA ASN A 234 -18.23 -22.07 9.94
C ASN A 234 -19.61 -22.48 9.39
N LEU A 235 -19.74 -23.73 9.00
CA LEU A 235 -20.98 -24.31 8.46
C LEU A 235 -21.65 -25.21 9.50
N GLY A 236 -22.95 -25.07 9.64
CA GLY A 236 -23.79 -25.93 10.49
C GLY A 236 -25.19 -26.07 9.90
N PHE A 237 -25.90 -27.10 10.33
CA PHE A 237 -27.30 -27.28 9.99
C PHE A 237 -28.18 -26.50 10.96
N GLN A 238 -29.13 -25.73 10.43
CA GLN A 238 -30.18 -25.15 11.23
C GLN A 238 -31.26 -26.23 11.49
N VAL A 239 -31.34 -26.76 12.70
CA VAL A 239 -32.41 -27.66 13.11
C VAL A 239 -33.55 -26.80 13.68
N THR A 240 -34.68 -26.83 13.00
CA THR A 240 -35.91 -26.22 13.56
C THR A 240 -36.41 -27.14 14.68
N THR A 241 -36.21 -26.79 15.94
CA THR A 241 -36.95 -27.39 17.06
C THR A 241 -38.37 -26.86 16.97
N ASN A 242 -39.28 -27.68 16.41
CA ASN A 242 -40.72 -27.48 16.62
C ASN A 242 -40.99 -27.68 18.11
N GLY A 243 -41.20 -26.60 18.84
CA GLY A 243 -41.78 -26.62 20.20
C GLY A 243 -43.28 -26.75 20.15
#